data_9233f8707b02cfb2b586b71cd05988ee
#
_entry.id   9233f8707b02cfb2b586b71cd05988ee
#
_cell.length_a   1.000
_cell.length_b   1.000
_cell.length_c   1.000
_cell.angle_alpha   90.00
_cell.angle_beta   90.00
_cell.angle_gamma   90.00
#
_symmetry.space_group_name_H-M   'P 1'
#
loop_
_entity.id
_entity.type
_entity.pdbx_description
1 polymer ?
#
loop_
_entity_poly.entity_id
_entity_poly.type
_entity_poly.pdbx_seq_one_letter_code
_entity_poly.pdbx_strand_id
1 'polypeptide(L)'
;MKYLFLSTALLFAAWSDVAAFATKPDPKAWQDEAVWYQIFPERFRNGDPSNDPVRESLGNKDWLPQSWRVRAWTSDWYARDAWEQAKSDNFYWTVSDRRYGGDIQGIIDKLDYLRDLGINAIYLNPVFWSGSHHKYDTFSFHHVDPWFGPDPTGDLAIIAQETEDPATWKWTAADKLFLEMLKQAHERGIRVIIDGVFNHAGLGFFAFEDVRKNGQASRFKDWFLVEKWDDPNTPENEFTWKGWHGITDLPEFAETAPDGTGDLVPGVKDYLMAVTRRWMAPDGDVSRGVDGWRLDVAWMVPNAFWREWNALVHEIDPSAYTVTEIWKDAHNVTLEGKFDATMNYEGFAMPVKGWLFDTALKPSEFTGWLDRTRATWPEATALRLQNLLDSHDTPRAGSAAFDGRPGKDYKKRHEFDLAVSGKVSPKYNQDYRWQKPDERAWKLVRMAALLQMTYVGTPFIYYGGEAGMWGANDPDCRKPMVWDDLSYDPEFMGPNGQRVGPHEVKFDQSLHAFFRAAISLRRNTPAFNAGAFRWLAVDDNANTLAFERSEGKSRAIVVFNRNESNQTVRLEAPEGWPEAAVPASFVSDGGAAVLRRIGGELLVEMPPLTGAVFLP
;
A
#
# COMPACT_ATOMS: atom_id res chain seq x y z
N MET A 1 -18.81 87.72 10.45
CA MET A 1 -19.20 87.45 9.07
C MET A 1 -18.70 86.12 8.68
N LYS A 2 -19.59 85.16 8.59
CA LYS A 2 -19.29 83.72 8.40
C LYS A 2 -19.62 83.40 6.96
N TYR A 3 -18.71 82.83 6.26
CA TYR A 3 -18.97 82.15 4.99
C TYR A 3 -18.95 80.66 5.14
N LEU A 4 -20.07 80.07 4.77
CA LEU A 4 -20.29 78.59 4.68
C LEU A 4 -19.87 78.19 3.27
N PHE A 5 -18.97 77.21 3.15
CA PHE A 5 -18.70 76.51 1.90
C PHE A 5 -19.24 75.09 1.99
N LEU A 6 -20.23 74.81 1.16
CA LEU A 6 -20.67 73.46 0.83
C LEU A 6 -19.65 72.83 -0.16
N SER A 7 -19.05 71.73 0.20
CA SER A 7 -18.29 70.89 -0.74
C SER A 7 -19.07 69.62 -1.05
N THR A 8 -19.52 69.54 -2.31
CA THR A 8 -20.11 68.36 -2.91
C THR A 8 -18.99 67.31 -3.21
N ALA A 9 -19.01 66.18 -2.52
CA ALA A 9 -18.13 65.05 -2.82
C ALA A 9 -18.76 64.21 -3.93
N LEU A 10 -18.10 64.17 -5.09
CA LEU A 10 -18.36 63.18 -6.17
C LEU A 10 -17.72 61.84 -5.80
N LEU A 11 -18.57 60.86 -5.60
CA LEU A 11 -18.15 59.43 -5.48
C LEU A 11 -17.82 58.89 -6.88
N PHE A 12 -16.53 58.71 -7.18
CA PHE A 12 -16.10 57.89 -8.27
C PHE A 12 -16.08 56.42 -7.79
N ALA A 13 -17.02 55.61 -8.26
CA ALA A 13 -16.95 54.16 -8.15
C ALA A 13 -15.91 53.66 -9.15
N ALA A 14 -14.72 53.34 -8.66
CA ALA A 14 -13.73 52.56 -9.41
C ALA A 14 -14.15 51.10 -9.39
N TRP A 15 -14.65 50.59 -10.51
CA TRP A 15 -14.75 49.18 -10.77
C TRP A 15 -13.33 48.69 -11.04
N SER A 16 -12.72 48.03 -10.06
CA SER A 16 -11.53 47.20 -10.28
C SER A 16 -11.99 45.87 -10.85
N ASP A 17 -11.81 45.70 -12.16
CA ASP A 17 -11.78 44.36 -12.77
C ASP A 17 -10.66 43.56 -12.13
N VAL A 18 -11.00 42.76 -11.13
CA VAL A 18 -10.14 41.67 -10.68
C VAL A 18 -10.24 40.60 -11.76
N ALA A 19 -9.33 40.66 -12.73
CA ALA A 19 -9.07 39.54 -13.61
C ALA A 19 -8.71 38.35 -12.70
N ALA A 20 -9.62 37.39 -12.61
CA ALA A 20 -9.32 36.09 -12.01
C ALA A 20 -8.17 35.48 -12.83
N PHE A 21 -6.96 35.57 -12.30
CA PHE A 21 -5.86 34.74 -12.81
C PHE A 21 -6.30 33.30 -12.64
N ALA A 22 -6.59 32.67 -13.77
CA ALA A 22 -6.72 31.20 -13.79
C ALA A 22 -5.42 30.66 -13.23
N THR A 23 -5.43 30.21 -11.98
CA THR A 23 -4.32 29.48 -11.39
C THR A 23 -4.06 28.27 -12.27
N LYS A 24 -2.80 28.04 -12.68
CA LYS A 24 -2.44 26.78 -13.33
C LYS A 24 -2.97 25.65 -12.46
N PRO A 25 -3.61 24.62 -13.04
CA PRO A 25 -4.02 23.45 -12.27
C PRO A 25 -2.82 22.93 -11.48
N ASP A 26 -3.03 22.58 -10.22
CA ASP A 26 -1.99 21.93 -9.41
C ASP A 26 -1.59 20.63 -10.14
N PRO A 27 -0.34 20.45 -10.53
CA PRO A 27 0.12 19.23 -11.22
C PRO A 27 -0.08 17.97 -10.37
N LYS A 28 -0.22 18.14 -9.04
CA LYS A 28 -0.44 17.04 -8.07
C LYS A 28 -1.91 16.78 -7.74
N ALA A 29 -2.86 17.45 -8.39
CA ALA A 29 -4.31 17.30 -8.09
C ALA A 29 -4.80 15.84 -8.22
N TRP A 30 -4.22 15.03 -9.12
CA TRP A 30 -4.56 13.62 -9.26
C TRP A 30 -4.29 12.81 -7.98
N GLN A 31 -3.30 13.22 -7.17
CA GLN A 31 -2.91 12.55 -5.94
C GLN A 31 -4.02 12.63 -4.88
N ASP A 32 -4.79 13.71 -4.84
CA ASP A 32 -5.90 13.92 -3.91
C ASP A 32 -7.13 13.07 -4.28
N GLU A 33 -7.23 12.65 -5.56
CA GLU A 33 -8.31 11.86 -6.13
C GLU A 33 -7.95 10.37 -6.28
N ALA A 34 -6.74 9.98 -5.88
CA ALA A 34 -6.25 8.62 -6.07
C ALA A 34 -7.10 7.61 -5.27
N VAL A 35 -7.41 6.50 -5.93
CA VAL A 35 -7.87 5.25 -5.34
C VAL A 35 -6.82 4.20 -5.66
N TRP A 36 -6.01 3.90 -4.67
CA TRP A 36 -4.85 3.03 -4.80
C TRP A 36 -5.23 1.56 -4.79
N TYR A 37 -4.51 0.78 -5.62
CA TYR A 37 -4.56 -0.67 -5.59
C TYR A 37 -3.14 -1.23 -5.54
N GLN A 38 -2.82 -1.94 -4.46
CA GLN A 38 -1.51 -2.58 -4.29
C GLN A 38 -1.50 -3.94 -5.00
N ILE A 39 -0.52 -4.16 -5.86
CA ILE A 39 -0.29 -5.42 -6.56
C ILE A 39 1.01 -6.05 -6.06
N PHE A 40 0.95 -7.33 -5.70
CA PHE A 40 2.09 -8.20 -5.48
C PHE A 40 2.29 -9.03 -6.76
N PRO A 41 3.22 -8.66 -7.68
CA PRO A 41 3.23 -9.17 -9.06
C PRO A 41 3.22 -10.69 -9.14
N GLU A 42 4.09 -11.37 -8.40
CA GLU A 42 4.21 -12.84 -8.39
C GLU A 42 2.93 -13.58 -7.94
N ARG A 43 2.00 -12.87 -7.29
CA ARG A 43 0.75 -13.40 -6.73
C ARG A 43 -0.50 -12.81 -7.36
N PHE A 44 -0.38 -11.98 -8.40
CA PHE A 44 -1.53 -11.29 -8.98
C PHE A 44 -2.18 -12.07 -10.12
N ARG A 45 -1.43 -12.38 -11.18
CA ARG A 45 -1.88 -13.21 -12.31
C ARG A 45 -0.69 -13.76 -13.07
N ASN A 46 -0.71 -15.05 -13.42
CA ASN A 46 0.19 -15.64 -14.39
C ASN A 46 -0.40 -15.39 -15.79
N GLY A 47 0.22 -14.52 -16.57
CA GLY A 47 -0.21 -14.14 -17.92
C GLY A 47 0.52 -14.91 -19.00
N ASP A 48 1.75 -15.35 -18.73
CA ASP A 48 2.60 -16.10 -19.65
C ASP A 48 3.29 -17.29 -18.97
N PRO A 49 2.68 -18.48 -18.93
CA PRO A 49 3.31 -19.65 -18.32
C PRO A 49 4.65 -20.08 -18.95
N SER A 50 5.05 -19.51 -20.10
CA SER A 50 6.34 -19.83 -20.71
C SER A 50 7.53 -19.16 -20.01
N ASN A 51 7.28 -18.12 -19.23
CA ASN A 51 8.28 -17.42 -18.41
C ASN A 51 8.29 -17.87 -16.94
N ASP A 52 7.51 -18.89 -16.59
CA ASP A 52 7.44 -19.38 -15.20
C ASP A 52 8.84 -19.58 -14.59
N PRO A 53 9.04 -19.14 -13.34
CA PRO A 53 10.30 -19.31 -12.63
C PRO A 53 10.76 -20.77 -12.60
N VAL A 54 12.03 -20.97 -12.85
CA VAL A 54 12.70 -22.28 -12.76
C VAL A 54 13.47 -22.38 -11.44
N ARG A 55 13.86 -23.60 -11.03
CA ARG A 55 14.62 -23.84 -9.79
C ARG A 55 15.84 -22.90 -9.66
N GLU A 56 16.55 -22.70 -10.75
CA GLU A 56 17.77 -21.91 -10.85
C GLU A 56 17.51 -20.41 -10.59
N SER A 57 16.27 -19.93 -10.83
CA SER A 57 15.89 -18.53 -10.57
C SER A 57 15.75 -18.18 -9.08
N LEU A 58 15.69 -19.20 -8.19
CA LEU A 58 15.54 -19.00 -6.76
C LEU A 58 16.87 -18.74 -6.03
N GLY A 59 17.95 -18.53 -6.78
CA GLY A 59 19.29 -18.42 -6.22
C GLY A 59 19.87 -19.77 -5.79
N ASN A 60 20.94 -19.75 -5.00
CA ASN A 60 21.63 -20.96 -4.58
C ASN A 60 20.85 -21.74 -3.50
N LYS A 61 19.89 -22.53 -3.93
CA LYS A 61 19.00 -23.36 -3.11
C LYS A 61 19.28 -24.85 -3.38
N ASP A 62 20.49 -25.32 -3.07
CA ASP A 62 20.94 -26.71 -3.38
C ASP A 62 20.02 -27.80 -2.82
N TRP A 63 19.28 -27.51 -1.75
CA TRP A 63 18.32 -28.43 -1.16
C TRP A 63 17.01 -28.60 -1.95
N LEU A 64 16.70 -27.70 -2.90
CA LEU A 64 15.53 -27.87 -3.77
C LEU A 64 15.77 -28.98 -4.79
N PRO A 65 14.81 -29.90 -4.99
CA PRO A 65 14.98 -30.97 -5.96
C PRO A 65 14.94 -30.44 -7.40
N GLN A 66 15.55 -31.16 -8.32
CA GLN A 66 15.48 -30.86 -9.76
C GLN A 66 14.04 -30.89 -10.31
N SER A 67 13.15 -31.59 -9.62
CA SER A 67 11.72 -31.66 -9.95
C SER A 67 10.91 -30.47 -9.45
N TRP A 68 11.53 -29.49 -8.78
CA TRP A 68 10.83 -28.30 -8.33
C TRP A 68 10.16 -27.58 -9.51
N ARG A 69 8.93 -27.12 -9.32
CA ARG A 69 8.12 -26.41 -10.33
C ARG A 69 7.27 -25.34 -9.65
N VAL A 70 6.82 -24.39 -10.43
CA VAL A 70 5.78 -23.42 -10.06
C VAL A 70 4.54 -24.18 -9.57
N ARG A 71 3.98 -23.72 -8.48
CA ARG A 71 2.81 -24.33 -7.86
C ARG A 71 1.54 -23.94 -8.61
N ALA A 72 0.58 -24.87 -8.66
CA ALA A 72 -0.72 -24.59 -9.27
C ALA A 72 -1.41 -23.41 -8.57
N TRP A 73 -1.83 -22.42 -9.35
CA TRP A 73 -2.44 -21.16 -8.89
C TRP A 73 -3.64 -21.37 -7.97
N THR A 74 -4.44 -22.40 -8.25
CA THR A 74 -5.73 -22.68 -7.61
C THR A 74 -5.65 -23.68 -6.46
N SER A 75 -4.45 -24.13 -6.09
CA SER A 75 -4.26 -25.16 -5.07
C SER A 75 -4.52 -24.67 -3.64
N ASP A 76 -4.96 -25.57 -2.76
CA ASP A 76 -5.07 -25.33 -1.32
C ASP A 76 -3.77 -24.72 -0.76
N TRP A 77 -3.87 -23.55 -0.14
CA TRP A 77 -2.71 -22.78 0.34
C TRP A 77 -1.82 -23.55 1.30
N TYR A 78 -2.40 -24.25 2.27
CA TYR A 78 -1.63 -24.96 3.28
C TYR A 78 -1.28 -26.41 2.89
N ALA A 79 -1.81 -26.93 1.77
CA ALA A 79 -1.36 -28.22 1.25
C ALA A 79 0.11 -28.13 0.80
N ARG A 80 0.91 -29.14 1.13
CA ARG A 80 2.35 -29.15 0.87
C ARG A 80 2.70 -30.15 -0.21
N ASP A 81 3.56 -29.76 -1.14
CA ASP A 81 4.12 -30.62 -2.16
C ASP A 81 5.09 -31.65 -1.55
N ALA A 82 5.41 -32.70 -2.29
CA ALA A 82 6.30 -33.76 -1.81
C ALA A 82 7.69 -33.24 -1.40
N TRP A 83 8.22 -32.23 -2.13
CA TRP A 83 9.52 -31.63 -1.79
C TRP A 83 9.47 -30.83 -0.48
N GLU A 84 8.36 -30.16 -0.20
CA GLU A 84 8.15 -29.43 1.05
C GLU A 84 8.04 -30.37 2.24
N GLN A 85 7.28 -31.48 2.06
CA GLN A 85 7.13 -32.53 3.09
C GLN A 85 8.47 -33.22 3.39
N ALA A 86 9.30 -33.46 2.36
CA ALA A 86 10.62 -34.03 2.52
C ALA A 86 11.59 -33.08 3.26
N LYS A 87 11.41 -31.75 3.14
CA LYS A 87 12.28 -30.77 3.79
C LYS A 87 11.93 -30.51 5.24
N SER A 88 10.65 -30.39 5.57
CA SER A 88 10.19 -30.02 6.91
C SER A 88 8.74 -30.42 7.14
N ASP A 89 8.37 -30.71 8.38
CA ASP A 89 6.97 -30.85 8.79
C ASP A 89 6.28 -29.48 9.00
N ASN A 90 7.03 -28.38 9.01
CA ASN A 90 6.52 -27.04 9.20
C ASN A 90 6.33 -26.32 7.86
N PHE A 91 5.10 -25.93 7.54
CA PHE A 91 4.72 -25.18 6.36
C PHE A 91 5.55 -23.89 6.17
N TYR A 92 5.80 -23.15 7.25
CA TYR A 92 6.50 -21.87 7.20
C TYR A 92 7.99 -21.95 6.87
N TRP A 93 8.58 -23.15 6.83
CA TRP A 93 9.97 -23.33 6.43
C TRP A 93 10.17 -23.46 4.92
N THR A 94 9.09 -23.67 4.17
CA THR A 94 9.16 -23.96 2.74
C THR A 94 8.33 -23.03 1.87
N VAL A 95 7.30 -22.40 2.44
CA VAL A 95 6.36 -21.56 1.68
C VAL A 95 7.02 -20.36 0.97
N SER A 96 8.13 -19.83 1.50
CA SER A 96 8.92 -18.77 0.88
C SER A 96 9.57 -19.18 -0.45
N ASP A 97 9.76 -20.49 -0.67
CA ASP A 97 10.34 -21.03 -1.90
C ASP A 97 9.29 -21.42 -2.94
N ARG A 98 8.01 -21.24 -2.64
CA ARG A 98 6.92 -21.37 -3.62
C ARG A 98 6.94 -20.20 -4.59
N ARG A 99 6.67 -20.53 -5.86
CA ARG A 99 6.35 -19.55 -6.91
C ARG A 99 5.03 -19.94 -7.54
N TYR A 100 4.28 -18.94 -8.01
CA TYR A 100 3.00 -19.11 -8.67
C TYR A 100 3.02 -18.55 -10.10
N GLY A 101 4.10 -17.88 -10.50
CA GLY A 101 4.32 -17.42 -11.85
C GLY A 101 3.55 -16.15 -12.24
N GLY A 102 3.11 -15.35 -11.27
CA GLY A 102 2.56 -14.03 -11.59
C GLY A 102 3.62 -13.14 -12.24
N ASP A 103 3.22 -12.38 -13.28
CA ASP A 103 4.11 -11.66 -14.18
C ASP A 103 3.52 -10.33 -14.67
N ILE A 104 4.28 -9.58 -15.48
CA ILE A 104 3.84 -8.30 -16.05
C ILE A 104 2.72 -8.50 -17.08
N GLN A 105 2.73 -9.59 -17.86
CA GLN A 105 1.64 -9.87 -18.80
C GLN A 105 0.32 -10.07 -18.06
N GLY A 106 0.34 -10.78 -16.92
CA GLY A 106 -0.85 -10.96 -16.09
C GLY A 106 -1.39 -9.65 -15.51
N ILE A 107 -0.51 -8.67 -15.22
CA ILE A 107 -0.96 -7.32 -14.83
C ILE A 107 -1.64 -6.64 -16.02
N ILE A 108 -1.04 -6.68 -17.21
CA ILE A 108 -1.61 -6.12 -18.45
C ILE A 108 -3.01 -6.69 -18.68
N ASP A 109 -3.17 -8.00 -18.60
CA ASP A 109 -4.43 -8.72 -18.85
C ASP A 109 -5.56 -8.28 -17.89
N LYS A 110 -5.21 -7.72 -16.75
CA LYS A 110 -6.16 -7.31 -15.70
C LYS A 110 -6.30 -5.79 -15.52
N LEU A 111 -5.69 -4.97 -16.36
CA LEU A 111 -5.84 -3.51 -16.31
C LEU A 111 -7.29 -3.06 -16.53
N ASP A 112 -8.05 -3.73 -17.39
CA ASP A 112 -9.47 -3.43 -17.59
C ASP A 112 -10.30 -3.77 -16.35
N TYR A 113 -10.01 -4.87 -15.66
CA TYR A 113 -10.63 -5.20 -14.37
C TYR A 113 -10.42 -4.09 -13.34
N LEU A 114 -9.19 -3.57 -13.22
CA LEU A 114 -8.86 -2.49 -12.29
C LEU A 114 -9.57 -1.19 -12.65
N ARG A 115 -9.59 -0.81 -13.94
CA ARG A 115 -10.35 0.34 -14.43
C ARG A 115 -11.84 0.21 -14.11
N ASP A 116 -12.44 -0.96 -14.35
CA ASP A 116 -13.87 -1.21 -14.17
C ASP A 116 -14.26 -1.29 -12.69
N LEU A 117 -13.32 -1.67 -11.81
CA LEU A 117 -13.44 -1.53 -10.36
C LEU A 117 -13.44 -0.04 -9.94
N GLY A 118 -12.84 0.84 -10.74
CA GLY A 118 -12.73 2.28 -10.49
C GLY A 118 -11.37 2.74 -9.98
N ILE A 119 -10.36 1.86 -10.02
CA ILE A 119 -8.96 2.17 -9.65
C ILE A 119 -8.37 3.15 -10.66
N ASN A 120 -7.64 4.15 -10.16
CA ASN A 120 -6.91 5.12 -10.97
C ASN A 120 -5.44 5.29 -10.53
N ALA A 121 -4.99 4.53 -9.54
CA ALA A 121 -3.60 4.50 -9.11
C ALA A 121 -3.19 3.09 -8.64
N ILE A 122 -2.06 2.59 -9.13
CA ILE A 122 -1.49 1.29 -8.78
C ILE A 122 -0.18 1.52 -8.03
N TYR A 123 0.03 0.78 -6.94
CA TYR A 123 1.32 0.57 -6.33
C TYR A 123 1.76 -0.87 -6.58
N LEU A 124 2.91 -1.06 -7.22
CA LEU A 124 3.54 -2.36 -7.42
C LEU A 124 4.56 -2.63 -6.31
N ASN A 125 4.40 -3.75 -5.59
CA ASN A 125 5.49 -4.32 -4.81
C ASN A 125 6.72 -4.50 -5.70
N PRO A 126 7.96 -4.70 -5.15
CA PRO A 126 9.18 -4.67 -5.94
C PRO A 126 9.09 -5.49 -7.22
N VAL A 127 9.49 -4.88 -8.33
CA VAL A 127 9.50 -5.49 -9.67
C VAL A 127 10.89 -5.84 -10.16
N PHE A 128 11.94 -5.39 -9.46
CA PHE A 128 13.32 -5.54 -9.87
C PHE A 128 13.83 -6.97 -9.70
N TRP A 129 14.86 -7.32 -10.46
CA TRP A 129 15.44 -8.64 -10.44
C TRP A 129 15.89 -9.07 -9.04
N SER A 130 15.47 -10.26 -8.63
CA SER A 130 15.72 -10.81 -7.29
C SER A 130 15.48 -12.32 -7.25
N GLY A 131 16.10 -13.00 -6.29
CA GLY A 131 15.92 -14.44 -6.07
C GLY A 131 14.62 -14.79 -5.32
N SER A 132 14.03 -13.88 -4.55
CA SER A 132 12.82 -14.14 -3.76
C SER A 132 11.52 -13.88 -4.54
N HIS A 133 10.40 -14.35 -3.98
CA HIS A 133 9.07 -14.06 -4.54
C HIS A 133 8.59 -12.64 -4.23
N HIS A 134 9.14 -12.01 -3.17
CA HIS A 134 8.78 -10.65 -2.74
C HIS A 134 9.68 -9.56 -3.34
N LYS A 135 10.86 -9.94 -3.82
CA LYS A 135 11.85 -9.11 -4.52
C LYS A 135 12.42 -7.92 -3.73
N TYR A 136 12.31 -7.95 -2.40
CA TYR A 136 13.00 -6.98 -1.54
C TYR A 136 14.52 -7.23 -1.45
N ASP A 137 15.01 -8.40 -1.85
CA ASP A 137 16.43 -8.76 -2.00
C ASP A 137 16.93 -8.49 -3.43
N THR A 138 16.95 -7.24 -3.84
CA THR A 138 17.22 -6.81 -5.23
C THR A 138 18.64 -7.14 -5.69
N PHE A 139 18.78 -7.75 -6.87
CA PHE A 139 20.06 -8.04 -7.55
C PHE A 139 20.42 -6.97 -8.60
N SER A 140 19.44 -6.26 -9.15
CA SER A 140 19.64 -5.14 -10.06
C SER A 140 18.45 -4.18 -9.98
N PHE A 141 18.68 -2.92 -9.60
CA PHE A 141 17.62 -1.90 -9.55
C PHE A 141 17.31 -1.28 -10.91
N HIS A 142 18.15 -1.49 -11.91
CA HIS A 142 17.94 -0.91 -13.24
C HIS A 142 17.29 -1.89 -14.23
N HIS A 143 16.89 -3.10 -13.75
CA HIS A 143 16.13 -4.08 -14.55
C HIS A 143 14.96 -4.66 -13.77
N VAL A 144 13.84 -4.82 -14.49
CA VAL A 144 12.73 -5.68 -14.07
C VAL A 144 13.20 -7.12 -14.01
N ASP A 145 12.61 -7.91 -13.11
CA ASP A 145 12.93 -9.33 -12.99
C ASP A 145 12.73 -10.06 -14.32
N PRO A 146 13.75 -10.77 -14.84
CA PRO A 146 13.65 -11.50 -16.10
C PRO A 146 12.45 -12.46 -16.18
N TRP A 147 12.09 -13.10 -15.06
CA TRP A 147 10.92 -14.01 -15.00
C TRP A 147 9.57 -13.28 -14.92
N PHE A 148 9.57 -11.97 -14.95
CA PHE A 148 8.36 -11.17 -15.18
C PHE A 148 8.15 -10.80 -16.65
N GLY A 149 9.11 -11.15 -17.54
CA GLY A 149 9.12 -10.84 -18.94
C GLY A 149 9.24 -12.08 -19.84
N PRO A 150 9.14 -11.91 -21.17
CA PRO A 150 8.99 -13.02 -22.11
C PRO A 150 10.28 -13.77 -22.47
N ASP A 151 11.47 -13.26 -22.10
CA ASP A 151 12.76 -13.88 -22.46
C ASP A 151 13.77 -13.84 -21.30
N PRO A 152 13.55 -14.61 -20.23
CA PRO A 152 14.45 -14.60 -19.06
C PRO A 152 15.91 -14.92 -19.41
N THR A 153 16.15 -15.81 -20.35
CA THR A 153 17.51 -16.22 -20.75
C THR A 153 18.24 -15.10 -21.51
N GLY A 154 17.56 -14.45 -22.45
CA GLY A 154 18.11 -13.31 -23.18
C GLY A 154 18.37 -12.11 -22.27
N ASP A 155 17.47 -11.86 -21.33
CA ASP A 155 17.60 -10.77 -20.37
C ASP A 155 18.80 -10.96 -19.44
N LEU A 156 18.99 -12.16 -18.88
CA LEU A 156 20.18 -12.48 -18.07
C LEU A 156 21.49 -12.34 -18.87
N ALA A 157 21.50 -12.68 -20.16
CA ALA A 157 22.66 -12.52 -21.01
C ALA A 157 23.00 -11.04 -21.30
N ILE A 158 22.01 -10.16 -21.32
CA ILE A 158 22.18 -8.70 -21.41
C ILE A 158 22.76 -8.18 -20.09
N ILE A 159 22.11 -8.48 -18.97
CA ILE A 159 22.48 -8.01 -17.63
C ILE A 159 23.93 -8.39 -17.28
N ALA A 160 24.35 -9.60 -17.63
CA ALA A 160 25.72 -10.08 -17.38
C ALA A 160 26.83 -9.27 -18.07
N GLN A 161 26.50 -8.39 -19.03
CA GLN A 161 27.47 -7.55 -19.75
C GLN A 161 27.48 -6.10 -19.24
N GLU A 162 26.62 -5.76 -18.29
CA GLU A 162 26.45 -4.40 -17.80
C GLU A 162 27.27 -4.15 -16.53
N THR A 163 27.41 -2.89 -16.19
CA THR A 163 28.09 -2.42 -14.98
C THR A 163 27.21 -1.41 -14.25
N GLU A 164 27.73 -0.78 -13.21
CA GLU A 164 27.05 0.35 -12.55
C GLU A 164 26.93 1.60 -13.44
N ASP A 165 27.71 1.68 -14.52
CA ASP A 165 27.67 2.81 -15.46
C ASP A 165 26.39 2.77 -16.31
N PRO A 166 25.51 3.79 -16.20
CA PRO A 166 24.28 3.86 -17.00
C PRO A 166 24.50 3.79 -18.52
N ALA A 167 25.70 4.15 -19.01
CA ALA A 167 26.05 4.06 -20.41
C ALA A 167 26.09 2.61 -20.93
N THR A 168 26.23 1.63 -20.03
CA THR A 168 26.25 0.20 -20.38
C THR A 168 24.83 -0.42 -20.41
N TRP A 169 23.83 0.24 -19.79
CA TRP A 169 22.51 -0.31 -19.57
C TRP A 169 21.67 -0.39 -20.86
N LYS A 170 21.06 -1.52 -21.07
CA LYS A 170 20.14 -1.77 -22.20
C LYS A 170 18.74 -2.07 -21.66
N TRP A 171 17.74 -1.91 -22.48
CA TRP A 171 16.39 -2.33 -22.19
C TRP A 171 16.24 -3.83 -22.49
N THR A 172 16.01 -4.64 -21.45
CA THR A 172 15.71 -6.08 -21.56
C THR A 172 14.32 -6.31 -22.15
N ALA A 173 13.94 -7.56 -22.41
CA ALA A 173 12.59 -7.88 -22.83
C ALA A 173 11.57 -7.63 -21.70
N ALA A 174 11.93 -7.97 -20.47
CA ALA A 174 11.11 -7.68 -19.28
C ALA A 174 10.92 -6.16 -19.07
N ASP A 175 11.99 -5.36 -19.19
CA ASP A 175 11.90 -3.90 -19.10
C ASP A 175 10.93 -3.33 -20.16
N LYS A 176 11.04 -3.78 -21.40
CA LYS A 176 10.17 -3.32 -22.49
C LYS A 176 8.71 -3.68 -22.26
N LEU A 177 8.45 -4.89 -21.76
CA LEU A 177 7.09 -5.30 -21.41
C LEU A 177 6.54 -4.45 -20.24
N PHE A 178 7.38 -4.11 -19.27
CA PHE A 178 7.02 -3.22 -18.17
C PHE A 178 6.67 -1.80 -18.67
N LEU A 179 7.46 -1.24 -19.59
CA LEU A 179 7.14 0.06 -20.22
C LEU A 179 5.85 0.00 -21.05
N GLU A 180 5.56 -1.12 -21.70
CA GLU A 180 4.27 -1.31 -22.40
C GLU A 180 3.11 -1.41 -21.39
N MET A 181 3.31 -2.05 -20.25
CA MET A 181 2.31 -2.09 -19.14
C MET A 181 2.02 -0.69 -18.63
N LEU A 182 3.05 0.16 -18.40
CA LEU A 182 2.87 1.56 -17.99
C LEU A 182 2.04 2.33 -19.02
N LYS A 183 2.40 2.22 -20.30
CA LYS A 183 1.65 2.87 -21.39
C LYS A 183 0.18 2.45 -21.38
N GLN A 184 -0.10 1.14 -21.27
CA GLN A 184 -1.48 0.64 -21.26
C GLN A 184 -2.26 1.06 -20.00
N ALA A 185 -1.59 1.18 -18.84
CA ALA A 185 -2.18 1.74 -17.63
C ALA A 185 -2.54 3.22 -17.82
N HIS A 186 -1.61 4.03 -18.35
CA HIS A 186 -1.82 5.46 -18.64
C HIS A 186 -2.95 5.68 -19.66
N GLU A 187 -3.04 4.87 -20.71
CA GLU A 187 -4.15 4.91 -21.67
C GLU A 187 -5.52 4.66 -21.04
N ARG A 188 -5.56 3.98 -19.89
CA ARG A 188 -6.77 3.75 -19.07
C ARG A 188 -6.97 4.78 -17.96
N GLY A 189 -6.11 5.79 -17.85
CA GLY A 189 -6.13 6.80 -16.80
C GLY A 189 -5.68 6.27 -15.45
N ILE A 190 -4.84 5.23 -15.42
CA ILE A 190 -4.29 4.62 -14.21
C ILE A 190 -2.83 5.05 -14.07
N ARG A 191 -2.49 5.69 -12.94
CA ARG A 191 -1.12 6.02 -12.54
C ARG A 191 -0.44 4.83 -11.88
N VAL A 192 0.88 4.72 -12.04
CA VAL A 192 1.65 3.58 -11.50
C VAL A 192 2.87 4.06 -10.74
N ILE A 193 2.96 3.68 -9.45
CA ILE A 193 4.18 3.85 -8.66
C ILE A 193 4.80 2.49 -8.36
N ILE A 194 6.12 2.48 -8.17
CA ILE A 194 6.90 1.27 -7.88
C ILE A 194 7.61 1.37 -6.53
N ASP A 195 8.08 0.23 -6.04
CA ASP A 195 8.80 0.14 -4.76
C ASP A 195 10.29 0.45 -4.93
N GLY A 196 10.79 1.38 -4.14
CA GLY A 196 12.19 1.73 -4.02
C GLY A 196 12.80 1.16 -2.73
N VAL A 197 13.51 0.04 -2.83
CA VAL A 197 14.18 -0.63 -1.71
C VAL A 197 15.62 -0.11 -1.60
N PHE A 198 15.79 1.13 -1.11
CA PHE A 198 17.08 1.83 -1.19
C PHE A 198 17.94 1.74 0.08
N ASN A 199 17.49 0.98 1.08
CA ASN A 199 18.26 0.72 2.30
C ASN A 199 19.29 -0.42 2.14
N HIS A 200 18.98 -1.43 1.34
CA HIS A 200 19.77 -2.65 1.21
C HIS A 200 19.65 -3.25 -0.20
N ALA A 201 20.47 -4.25 -0.48
CA ALA A 201 20.38 -5.06 -1.68
C ALA A 201 20.24 -6.55 -1.32
N GLY A 202 20.18 -7.44 -2.31
CA GLY A 202 20.28 -8.89 -2.11
C GLY A 202 21.72 -9.39 -2.27
N LEU A 203 21.98 -10.63 -1.87
CA LEU A 203 23.29 -11.27 -2.00
C LEU A 203 23.80 -11.37 -3.44
N GLY A 204 22.88 -11.44 -4.43
CA GLY A 204 23.20 -11.47 -5.86
C GLY A 204 23.35 -10.10 -6.50
N PHE A 205 23.32 -9.01 -5.74
CA PHE A 205 23.60 -7.68 -6.27
C PHE A 205 25.04 -7.58 -6.76
N PHE A 206 25.25 -7.15 -8.00
CA PHE A 206 26.54 -7.21 -8.69
C PHE A 206 27.70 -6.62 -7.88
N ALA A 207 27.47 -5.52 -7.18
CA ALA A 207 28.51 -4.86 -6.37
C ALA A 207 28.81 -5.67 -5.09
N PHE A 208 27.79 -6.32 -4.49
CA PHE A 208 28.02 -7.16 -3.32
C PHE A 208 28.69 -8.49 -3.67
N GLU A 209 28.34 -9.09 -4.81
CA GLU A 209 29.06 -10.26 -5.34
C GLU A 209 30.55 -9.96 -5.59
N ASP A 210 30.85 -8.78 -6.15
CA ASP A 210 32.24 -8.35 -6.35
C ASP A 210 32.98 -8.19 -4.99
N VAL A 211 32.32 -7.60 -3.99
CA VAL A 211 32.89 -7.49 -2.62
C VAL A 211 33.14 -8.87 -2.02
N ARG A 212 32.20 -9.79 -2.13
CA ARG A 212 32.37 -11.17 -1.62
C ARG A 212 33.51 -11.91 -2.31
N LYS A 213 33.73 -11.66 -3.60
CA LYS A 213 34.76 -12.32 -4.42
C LYS A 213 36.15 -11.73 -4.24
N ASN A 214 36.23 -10.39 -4.21
CA ASN A 214 37.49 -9.67 -4.28
C ASN A 214 37.90 -9.02 -2.96
N GLY A 215 37.08 -9.09 -1.91
CA GLY A 215 37.35 -8.56 -0.57
C GLY A 215 37.72 -7.07 -0.62
N GLN A 216 38.77 -6.71 0.09
CA GLN A 216 39.27 -5.32 0.14
C GLN A 216 39.80 -4.78 -1.20
N ALA A 217 40.05 -5.64 -2.20
CA ALA A 217 40.43 -5.23 -3.55
C ALA A 217 39.20 -4.85 -4.42
N SER A 218 38.01 -5.09 -3.98
CA SER A 218 36.79 -4.68 -4.68
C SER A 218 36.72 -3.14 -4.76
N ARG A 219 36.34 -2.63 -5.94
CA ARG A 219 36.04 -1.20 -6.13
C ARG A 219 34.73 -0.78 -5.42
N PHE A 220 33.87 -1.73 -5.03
CA PHE A 220 32.64 -1.51 -4.31
C PHE A 220 32.75 -1.75 -2.80
N LYS A 221 33.96 -1.95 -2.27
CA LYS A 221 34.18 -2.30 -0.86
C LYS A 221 33.54 -1.33 0.15
N ASP A 222 33.41 -0.07 -0.26
CA ASP A 222 32.85 1.01 0.56
C ASP A 222 31.34 1.22 0.35
N TRP A 223 30.68 0.38 -0.48
CA TRP A 223 29.23 0.46 -0.72
C TRP A 223 28.39 -0.19 0.37
N PHE A 224 28.99 -1.08 1.16
CA PHE A 224 28.31 -1.88 2.17
C PHE A 224 28.94 -1.74 3.55
N LEU A 225 28.15 -2.03 4.58
CA LEU A 225 28.62 -2.02 5.96
C LEU A 225 29.32 -3.35 6.28
N VAL A 226 30.59 -3.47 5.93
CA VAL A 226 31.42 -4.65 6.25
C VAL A 226 31.89 -4.56 7.69
N GLU A 227 31.59 -5.58 8.51
CA GLU A 227 31.96 -5.66 9.92
C GLU A 227 33.36 -6.27 10.10
N LYS A 228 33.65 -7.32 9.33
CA LYS A 228 34.98 -7.99 9.34
C LYS A 228 35.34 -8.44 7.94
N TRP A 229 36.56 -8.15 7.54
CA TRP A 229 37.17 -8.69 6.33
C TRP A 229 37.80 -10.05 6.60
N ASP A 230 37.79 -10.91 5.58
CA ASP A 230 38.50 -12.19 5.62
C ASP A 230 40.01 -11.97 5.76
N ASP A 231 40.66 -12.74 6.66
CA ASP A 231 42.13 -12.82 6.75
C ASP A 231 42.59 -14.08 5.97
N PRO A 232 43.27 -13.90 4.82
CA PRO A 232 43.70 -15.04 4.01
C PRO A 232 44.74 -15.95 4.71
N ASN A 233 45.23 -15.57 5.89
CA ASN A 233 46.14 -16.38 6.69
C ASN A 233 45.42 -17.32 7.68
N THR A 234 44.12 -17.19 7.83
CA THR A 234 43.28 -18.10 8.65
C THR A 234 42.58 -19.12 7.78
N PRO A 235 42.29 -20.33 8.28
CA PRO A 235 41.60 -21.36 7.49
C PRO A 235 40.10 -21.11 7.33
N GLU A 236 39.49 -20.30 8.19
CA GLU A 236 38.08 -19.96 8.20
C GLU A 236 37.83 -18.67 7.41
N ASN A 237 36.74 -18.62 6.64
CA ASN A 237 36.28 -17.38 6.06
C ASN A 237 35.61 -16.53 7.14
N GLU A 238 36.25 -15.41 7.51
CA GLU A 238 35.81 -14.51 8.57
C GLU A 238 35.01 -13.31 8.05
N PHE A 239 34.73 -13.24 6.75
CA PHE A 239 34.00 -12.14 6.13
C PHE A 239 32.59 -12.01 6.68
N THR A 240 32.28 -10.88 7.34
CA THR A 240 30.95 -10.56 7.87
C THR A 240 30.53 -9.13 7.51
N TRP A 241 29.24 -8.93 7.43
CA TRP A 241 28.63 -7.64 7.07
C TRP A 241 27.32 -7.43 7.83
N LYS A 242 26.92 -6.17 7.93
CA LYS A 242 25.63 -5.80 8.50
C LYS A 242 24.52 -6.06 7.48
N GLY A 243 23.53 -6.81 7.89
CA GLY A 243 22.30 -7.03 7.14
C GLY A 243 21.11 -6.36 7.82
N TRP A 244 20.10 -5.99 7.06
CA TRP A 244 18.87 -5.35 7.54
C TRP A 244 18.24 -6.13 8.71
N HIS A 245 18.12 -5.48 9.86
CA HIS A 245 17.69 -6.13 11.12
C HIS A 245 18.44 -7.44 11.46
N GLY A 246 19.71 -7.57 11.05
CA GLY A 246 20.51 -8.78 11.26
C GLY A 246 20.26 -9.89 10.26
N ILE A 247 19.45 -9.66 9.22
CA ILE A 247 19.22 -10.59 8.11
C ILE A 247 20.37 -10.43 7.11
N THR A 248 21.34 -11.33 7.17
CA THR A 248 22.55 -11.28 6.34
C THR A 248 22.29 -11.44 4.84
N ASP A 249 21.14 -11.97 4.44
CA ASP A 249 20.73 -12.06 3.03
C ASP A 249 20.40 -10.68 2.41
N LEU A 250 20.31 -9.62 3.25
CA LEU A 250 19.96 -8.25 2.89
C LEU A 250 21.07 -7.27 3.29
N PRO A 251 22.25 -7.27 2.62
CA PRO A 251 23.35 -6.38 2.97
C PRO A 251 22.96 -4.91 2.86
N GLU A 252 23.12 -4.17 3.96
CA GLU A 252 22.82 -2.73 4.01
C GLU A 252 23.85 -1.90 3.24
N PHE A 253 23.36 -0.88 2.54
CA PHE A 253 24.20 0.13 1.94
C PHE A 253 24.88 1.00 3.00
N ALA A 254 26.11 1.42 2.70
CA ALA A 254 26.90 2.23 3.62
C ALA A 254 26.48 3.70 3.57
N GLU A 255 26.61 4.33 4.73
CA GLU A 255 26.39 5.76 4.95
C GLU A 255 27.72 6.48 5.24
N THR A 256 27.78 7.78 4.97
CA THR A 256 28.96 8.61 5.25
C THR A 256 29.14 8.91 6.75
N ALA A 257 28.08 8.75 7.55
CA ALA A 257 28.12 8.83 9.00
C ALA A 257 27.20 7.74 9.61
N PRO A 258 27.73 6.93 10.55
CA PRO A 258 26.99 5.76 11.07
C PRO A 258 25.83 6.09 12.01
N ASP A 259 25.64 7.36 12.37
CA ASP A 259 24.56 7.84 13.25
C ASP A 259 23.31 8.32 12.47
N GLY A 260 23.26 8.09 11.14
CA GLY A 260 22.16 8.51 10.28
C GLY A 260 22.14 10.01 9.97
N THR A 261 23.12 10.79 10.44
CA THR A 261 23.23 12.23 10.13
C THR A 261 23.93 12.49 8.80
N GLY A 262 24.56 11.45 8.21
CA GLY A 262 25.25 11.50 6.94
C GLY A 262 24.34 11.40 5.73
N ASP A 263 24.93 10.89 4.66
CA ASP A 263 24.29 10.61 3.38
C ASP A 263 24.66 9.18 2.97
N LEU A 264 24.01 8.61 1.98
CA LEU A 264 24.53 7.40 1.34
C LEU A 264 25.93 7.69 0.75
N VAL A 265 26.80 6.69 0.75
CA VAL A 265 28.12 6.85 0.11
C VAL A 265 27.96 7.20 -1.37
N PRO A 266 28.86 8.05 -1.94
CA PRO A 266 28.67 8.63 -3.27
C PRO A 266 28.34 7.62 -4.36
N GLY A 267 29.03 6.47 -4.40
CA GLY A 267 28.79 5.47 -5.46
C GLY A 267 27.40 4.85 -5.40
N VAL A 268 26.87 4.56 -4.22
CA VAL A 268 25.49 4.07 -4.03
C VAL A 268 24.50 5.16 -4.42
N LYS A 269 24.71 6.39 -3.94
CA LYS A 269 23.85 7.52 -4.24
C LYS A 269 23.76 7.77 -5.74
N ASP A 270 24.90 7.87 -6.44
CA ASP A 270 24.96 8.13 -7.88
C ASP A 270 24.23 7.03 -8.68
N TYR A 271 24.42 5.77 -8.28
CA TYR A 271 23.72 4.63 -8.89
C TYR A 271 22.21 4.72 -8.71
N LEU A 272 21.71 4.97 -7.49
CA LEU A 272 20.27 5.07 -7.22
C LEU A 272 19.64 6.30 -7.89
N MET A 273 20.37 7.42 -8.01
CA MET A 273 19.92 8.59 -8.78
C MET A 273 19.79 8.26 -10.28
N ALA A 274 20.72 7.48 -10.83
CA ALA A 274 20.66 7.04 -12.24
C ALA A 274 19.49 6.06 -12.47
N VAL A 275 19.27 5.12 -11.56
CA VAL A 275 18.10 4.22 -11.56
C VAL A 275 16.78 5.02 -11.56
N THR A 276 16.70 6.04 -10.71
CA THR A 276 15.52 6.92 -10.63
C THR A 276 15.23 7.60 -11.96
N ARG A 277 16.26 8.17 -12.61
CA ARG A 277 16.12 8.78 -13.95
C ARG A 277 15.67 7.78 -15.01
N ARG A 278 16.23 6.56 -14.98
CA ARG A 278 15.89 5.49 -15.93
C ARG A 278 14.39 5.16 -15.90
N TRP A 279 13.82 5.00 -14.71
CA TRP A 279 12.43 4.55 -14.57
C TRP A 279 11.41 5.70 -14.64
N MET A 280 11.78 6.91 -14.28
CA MET A 280 10.88 8.07 -14.37
C MET A 280 10.87 8.74 -15.75
N ALA A 281 11.96 8.65 -16.50
CA ALA A 281 12.08 9.23 -17.83
C ALA A 281 12.83 8.30 -18.79
N PRO A 282 12.21 7.15 -19.17
CA PRO A 282 12.82 6.21 -20.12
C PRO A 282 13.21 6.90 -21.42
N ASP A 283 14.50 6.81 -21.78
CA ASP A 283 15.06 7.50 -22.95
C ASP A 283 14.83 9.02 -22.97
N GLY A 284 14.63 9.63 -21.78
CA GLY A 284 14.37 11.05 -21.60
C GLY A 284 12.89 11.46 -21.73
N ASP A 285 11.97 10.51 -21.86
CA ASP A 285 10.53 10.75 -22.01
C ASP A 285 9.77 10.41 -20.71
N VAL A 286 9.38 11.44 -19.96
CA VAL A 286 8.62 11.31 -18.70
C VAL A 286 7.26 10.63 -18.90
N SER A 287 6.62 10.81 -20.07
CA SER A 287 5.29 10.22 -20.33
C SER A 287 5.29 8.69 -20.39
N ARG A 288 6.48 8.09 -20.52
CA ARG A 288 6.69 6.64 -20.56
C ARG A 288 7.11 6.03 -19.22
N GLY A 289 7.44 6.87 -18.25
CA GLY A 289 7.96 6.47 -16.96
C GLY A 289 6.91 6.14 -15.93
N VAL A 290 7.37 5.77 -14.75
CA VAL A 290 6.53 5.60 -13.56
C VAL A 290 6.09 6.96 -13.02
N ASP A 291 4.92 7.02 -12.40
CA ASP A 291 4.34 8.24 -11.84
C ASP A 291 4.81 8.53 -10.41
N GLY A 292 5.75 7.76 -9.90
CA GLY A 292 6.31 7.96 -8.57
C GLY A 292 6.82 6.68 -7.90
N TRP A 293 7.01 6.76 -6.58
CA TRP A 293 7.69 5.74 -5.80
C TRP A 293 7.09 5.56 -4.40
N ARG A 294 7.02 4.31 -3.96
CA ARG A 294 6.89 3.97 -2.53
C ARG A 294 8.28 3.59 -2.02
N LEU A 295 8.67 4.13 -0.87
CA LEU A 295 10.02 3.95 -0.32
C LEU A 295 9.96 3.00 0.87
N ASP A 296 10.58 1.82 0.67
CA ASP A 296 10.70 0.77 1.68
C ASP A 296 11.57 1.25 2.84
N VAL A 297 11.14 0.96 4.08
CA VAL A 297 11.83 1.32 5.33
C VAL A 297 12.52 2.70 5.31
N ALA A 298 11.81 3.70 4.79
CA ALA A 298 12.37 5.03 4.52
C ALA A 298 13.08 5.68 5.72
N TRP A 299 12.70 5.31 6.93
CA TRP A 299 13.31 5.79 8.19
C TRP A 299 14.73 5.26 8.43
N MET A 300 15.17 4.23 7.69
CA MET A 300 16.51 3.64 7.78
C MET A 300 17.50 4.23 6.76
N VAL A 301 17.05 5.12 5.89
CA VAL A 301 17.89 5.80 4.90
C VAL A 301 18.03 7.27 5.28
N PRO A 302 19.23 7.88 5.18
CA PRO A 302 19.45 9.25 5.64
C PRO A 302 18.56 10.31 4.99
N ASN A 303 18.01 11.23 5.79
CA ASN A 303 17.19 12.33 5.29
C ASN A 303 17.96 13.26 4.32
N ALA A 304 19.29 13.31 4.37
CA ALA A 304 20.09 14.06 3.40
C ALA A 304 19.93 13.49 1.99
N PHE A 305 20.04 12.16 1.85
CA PHE A 305 19.75 11.47 0.59
C PHE A 305 18.32 11.74 0.12
N TRP A 306 17.32 11.57 0.99
CA TRP A 306 15.92 11.74 0.61
C TRP A 306 15.60 13.14 0.10
N ARG A 307 16.16 14.20 0.69
CA ARG A 307 15.94 15.58 0.20
C ARG A 307 16.44 15.78 -1.22
N GLU A 308 17.62 15.26 -1.54
CA GLU A 308 18.19 15.39 -2.87
C GLU A 308 17.47 14.48 -3.87
N TRP A 309 17.13 13.28 -3.44
CA TRP A 309 16.39 12.32 -4.26
C TRP A 309 14.98 12.83 -4.61
N ASN A 310 14.22 13.35 -3.63
CA ASN A 310 12.90 13.94 -3.89
C ASN A 310 13.00 15.20 -4.75
N ALA A 311 14.06 16.00 -4.60
CA ALA A 311 14.30 17.14 -5.47
C ALA A 311 14.50 16.68 -6.93
N LEU A 312 15.28 15.60 -7.15
CA LEU A 312 15.45 14.98 -8.46
C LEU A 312 14.14 14.45 -9.02
N VAL A 313 13.35 13.71 -8.22
CA VAL A 313 12.06 13.16 -8.64
C VAL A 313 11.14 14.26 -9.16
N HIS A 314 10.98 15.36 -8.40
CA HIS A 314 10.12 16.47 -8.80
C HIS A 314 10.73 17.42 -9.83
N GLU A 315 12.05 17.38 -10.06
CA GLU A 315 12.69 18.00 -11.22
C GLU A 315 12.33 17.25 -12.51
N ILE A 316 12.31 15.91 -12.47
CA ILE A 316 11.94 15.08 -13.61
C ILE A 316 10.44 15.21 -13.91
N ASP A 317 9.60 15.01 -12.90
CA ASP A 317 8.14 15.14 -13.01
C ASP A 317 7.56 15.87 -11.79
N PRO A 318 7.15 17.14 -11.93
CA PRO A 318 6.50 17.88 -10.84
C PRO A 318 5.20 17.25 -10.34
N SER A 319 4.58 16.36 -11.11
CA SER A 319 3.36 15.64 -10.74
C SER A 319 3.62 14.31 -10.04
N ALA A 320 4.85 13.87 -9.95
CA ALA A 320 5.21 12.59 -9.34
C ALA A 320 4.75 12.50 -7.87
N TYR A 321 4.41 11.28 -7.45
CA TYR A 321 4.00 11.00 -6.08
C TYR A 321 5.05 10.14 -5.37
N THR A 322 5.48 10.60 -4.19
CA THR A 322 6.42 9.88 -3.34
C THR A 322 5.81 9.59 -1.97
N VAL A 323 5.84 8.32 -1.56
CA VAL A 323 5.23 7.86 -0.32
C VAL A 323 6.18 6.98 0.48
N THR A 324 6.31 7.27 1.78
CA THR A 324 7.14 6.48 2.69
C THR A 324 6.37 5.29 3.26
N GLU A 325 7.08 4.17 3.46
CA GLU A 325 6.60 3.13 4.36
C GLU A 325 7.22 3.37 5.75
N ILE A 326 6.37 3.88 6.66
CA ILE A 326 6.72 4.06 8.06
C ILE A 326 5.48 3.76 8.91
N TRP A 327 5.60 2.81 9.81
CA TRP A 327 4.47 2.32 10.60
C TRP A 327 4.09 3.22 11.76
N LYS A 328 5.05 3.97 12.29
CA LYS A 328 4.89 4.87 13.44
C LYS A 328 5.83 6.06 13.30
N ASP A 329 5.40 7.19 13.88
CA ASP A 329 6.22 8.41 13.92
C ASP A 329 6.73 8.86 12.53
N ALA A 330 5.91 8.65 11.48
CA ALA A 330 6.26 8.94 10.09
C ALA A 330 6.46 10.44 9.80
N HIS A 331 5.95 11.31 10.65
CA HIS A 331 5.87 12.75 10.43
C HIS A 331 7.24 13.38 10.08
N ASN A 332 8.25 13.16 10.93
CA ASN A 332 9.55 13.81 10.74
C ASN A 332 10.24 13.36 9.45
N VAL A 333 10.37 12.05 9.23
CA VAL A 333 11.05 11.52 8.03
C VAL A 333 10.32 11.96 6.75
N THR A 334 9.00 11.88 6.74
CA THR A 334 8.18 12.27 5.59
C THR A 334 8.36 13.75 5.25
N LEU A 335 8.29 14.65 6.23
CA LEU A 335 8.41 16.09 5.97
C LEU A 335 9.87 16.54 5.75
N GLU A 336 10.83 16.02 6.51
CA GLU A 336 12.25 16.35 6.34
C GLU A 336 12.81 15.81 5.02
N GLY A 337 12.37 14.60 4.61
CA GLY A 337 12.71 13.99 3.34
C GLY A 337 12.00 14.60 2.14
N LYS A 338 11.00 15.50 2.37
CA LYS A 338 10.19 16.15 1.33
C LYS A 338 9.25 15.22 0.54
N PHE A 339 8.81 14.14 1.17
CA PHE A 339 7.84 13.23 0.58
C PHE A 339 6.42 13.83 0.53
N ASP A 340 5.62 13.38 -0.42
CA ASP A 340 4.23 13.84 -0.57
C ASP A 340 3.32 13.26 0.51
N ALA A 341 3.57 12.00 0.93
CA ALA A 341 2.75 11.29 1.90
C ALA A 341 3.49 10.13 2.59
N THR A 342 2.78 9.42 3.45
CA THR A 342 3.16 8.12 4.02
C THR A 342 2.01 7.12 3.91
N MET A 343 2.33 5.82 3.93
CA MET A 343 1.35 4.76 4.18
C MET A 343 0.77 4.95 5.58
N ASN A 344 -0.53 5.20 5.69
CA ASN A 344 -1.15 5.74 6.90
C ASN A 344 -1.51 4.64 7.93
N TYR A 345 -0.52 3.86 8.35
CA TYR A 345 -0.70 2.83 9.36
C TYR A 345 -1.16 3.42 10.70
N GLU A 346 -0.41 4.39 11.25
CA GLU A 346 -0.70 4.98 12.56
C GLU A 346 -1.95 5.85 12.55
N GLY A 347 -2.16 6.60 11.49
CA GLY A 347 -3.26 7.56 11.40
C GLY A 347 -4.58 6.97 10.89
N PHE A 348 -4.59 5.75 10.35
CA PHE A 348 -5.81 5.13 9.82
C PHE A 348 -5.92 3.64 10.14
N ALA A 349 -5.00 2.79 9.67
CA ALA A 349 -5.14 1.34 9.81
C ALA A 349 -5.28 0.89 11.28
N MET A 350 -4.43 1.40 12.15
CA MET A 350 -4.43 1.05 13.57
C MET A 350 -5.71 1.46 14.30
N PRO A 351 -6.15 2.74 14.25
CA PRO A 351 -7.38 3.12 14.94
C PRO A 351 -8.63 2.46 14.35
N VAL A 352 -8.69 2.24 13.03
CA VAL A 352 -9.81 1.51 12.39
C VAL A 352 -9.88 0.07 12.91
N LYS A 353 -8.75 -0.63 12.95
CA LYS A 353 -8.67 -1.97 13.53
C LYS A 353 -9.12 -1.96 15.00
N GLY A 354 -8.64 -0.99 15.78
CA GLY A 354 -8.96 -0.85 17.20
C GLY A 354 -10.44 -0.65 17.49
N TRP A 355 -11.12 0.17 16.71
CA TRP A 355 -12.55 0.44 16.89
C TRP A 355 -13.43 -0.62 16.23
N LEU A 356 -13.24 -0.88 14.92
CA LEU A 356 -14.16 -1.73 14.16
C LEU A 356 -13.93 -3.22 14.41
N PHE A 357 -12.68 -3.69 14.44
CA PHE A 357 -12.38 -5.12 14.49
C PHE A 357 -12.20 -5.63 15.92
N ASP A 358 -11.32 -5.01 16.68
CA ASP A 358 -10.94 -5.48 18.01
C ASP A 358 -11.86 -4.97 19.14
N THR A 359 -12.74 -3.98 18.86
CA THR A 359 -13.58 -3.31 19.89
C THR A 359 -12.80 -2.85 21.13
N ALA A 360 -11.55 -2.49 20.94
CA ALA A 360 -10.65 -2.05 21.99
C ALA A 360 -10.71 -0.54 22.21
N LEU A 361 -11.19 0.21 21.22
CA LEU A 361 -11.39 1.66 21.28
C LEU A 361 -12.89 1.98 21.29
N LYS A 362 -13.25 2.95 22.15
CA LYS A 362 -14.56 3.60 22.08
C LYS A 362 -14.59 4.59 20.92
N PRO A 363 -15.77 4.99 20.40
CA PRO A 363 -15.89 6.03 19.39
C PRO A 363 -15.11 7.31 19.69
N SER A 364 -15.16 7.81 20.94
CA SER A 364 -14.43 9.02 21.35
C SER A 364 -12.90 8.84 21.34
N GLU A 365 -12.41 7.65 21.69
CA GLU A 365 -10.97 7.34 21.65
C GLU A 365 -10.49 7.20 20.19
N PHE A 366 -11.30 6.56 19.35
CA PHE A 366 -11.05 6.41 17.91
C PHE A 366 -11.00 7.77 17.20
N THR A 367 -12.05 8.59 17.36
CA THR A 367 -12.12 9.93 16.72
C THR A 367 -11.01 10.85 17.22
N GLY A 368 -10.74 10.83 18.54
CA GLY A 368 -9.63 11.58 19.12
C GLY A 368 -8.25 11.14 18.61
N TRP A 369 -8.08 9.86 18.23
CA TRP A 369 -6.85 9.40 17.61
C TRP A 369 -6.71 9.91 16.19
N LEU A 370 -7.75 9.76 15.36
CA LEU A 370 -7.77 10.28 13.99
C LEU A 370 -7.50 11.78 13.94
N ASP A 371 -8.10 12.57 14.84
CA ASP A 371 -7.91 14.02 14.89
C ASP A 371 -6.47 14.38 15.28
N ARG A 372 -5.90 13.74 16.31
CA ARG A 372 -4.52 14.00 16.72
C ARG A 372 -3.52 13.70 15.62
N THR A 373 -3.65 12.54 14.95
CA THR A 373 -2.72 12.19 13.88
C THR A 373 -2.89 13.07 12.65
N ARG A 374 -4.13 13.39 12.26
CA ARG A 374 -4.39 14.29 11.15
C ARG A 374 -3.84 15.69 11.39
N ALA A 375 -3.97 16.22 12.61
CA ALA A 375 -3.51 17.55 12.96
C ALA A 375 -1.99 17.73 12.92
N THR A 376 -1.21 16.66 12.86
CA THR A 376 0.25 16.73 12.71
C THR A 376 0.68 17.02 11.28
N TRP A 377 -0.16 16.74 10.29
CA TRP A 377 0.17 16.87 8.87
C TRP A 377 -0.22 18.21 8.29
N PRO A 378 0.56 18.78 7.36
CA PRO A 378 0.06 19.84 6.46
C PRO A 378 -1.19 19.36 5.72
N GLU A 379 -2.11 20.24 5.45
CA GLU A 379 -3.40 19.90 4.81
C GLU A 379 -3.22 19.12 3.49
N ALA A 380 -2.33 19.59 2.62
CA ALA A 380 -2.04 18.91 1.36
C ALA A 380 -1.52 17.48 1.57
N THR A 381 -0.65 17.24 2.56
CA THR A 381 -0.15 15.89 2.89
C THR A 381 -1.29 15.05 3.46
N ALA A 382 -2.12 15.61 4.35
CA ALA A 382 -3.25 14.88 4.95
C ALA A 382 -4.24 14.34 3.91
N LEU A 383 -4.47 15.08 2.81
CA LEU A 383 -5.32 14.66 1.70
C LEU A 383 -4.73 13.49 0.90
N ARG A 384 -3.42 13.32 0.90
CA ARG A 384 -2.66 12.35 0.09
C ARG A 384 -2.20 11.10 0.85
N LEU A 385 -2.38 11.07 2.18
CA LEU A 385 -2.03 9.89 3.00
C LEU A 385 -2.73 8.64 2.48
N GLN A 386 -1.99 7.54 2.31
CA GLN A 386 -2.56 6.28 1.86
C GLN A 386 -3.28 5.57 3.01
N ASN A 387 -4.58 5.67 3.07
CA ASN A 387 -5.41 5.03 4.07
C ASN A 387 -5.61 3.55 3.75
N LEU A 388 -4.78 2.68 4.32
CA LEU A 388 -4.84 1.23 4.12
C LEU A 388 -5.62 0.55 5.26
N LEU A 389 -6.22 -0.60 4.98
CA LEU A 389 -6.78 -1.54 5.96
C LEU A 389 -5.86 -2.74 6.18
N ASP A 390 -5.15 -3.12 5.13
CA ASP A 390 -4.20 -4.22 5.05
C ASP A 390 -3.14 -3.96 3.98
N SER A 391 -2.11 -4.80 3.98
CA SER A 391 -1.03 -4.77 2.99
C SER A 391 -0.40 -6.17 2.87
N HIS A 392 0.69 -6.28 2.12
CA HIS A 392 1.47 -7.52 2.01
C HIS A 392 2.23 -7.91 3.30
N ASP A 393 2.26 -7.02 4.31
CA ASP A 393 2.95 -7.20 5.60
C ASP A 393 1.98 -7.32 6.79
N THR A 394 0.68 -7.35 6.54
CA THR A 394 -0.34 -7.40 7.59
C THR A 394 -1.37 -8.49 7.33
N PRO A 395 -2.09 -8.96 8.35
CA PRO A 395 -3.28 -9.78 8.11
C PRO A 395 -4.25 -9.05 7.19
N ARG A 396 -4.85 -9.78 6.25
CA ARG A 396 -5.93 -9.24 5.42
C ARG A 396 -7.10 -8.77 6.28
N ALA A 397 -7.77 -7.71 5.87
CA ALA A 397 -8.86 -7.07 6.62
C ALA A 397 -9.93 -8.07 7.07
N GLY A 398 -10.31 -9.03 6.22
CA GLY A 398 -11.23 -10.10 6.57
C GLY A 398 -10.75 -10.96 7.74
N SER A 399 -9.49 -11.37 7.72
CA SER A 399 -8.89 -12.16 8.81
C SER A 399 -8.71 -11.33 10.09
N ALA A 400 -8.33 -10.06 9.98
CA ALA A 400 -8.23 -9.16 11.13
C ALA A 400 -9.58 -8.93 11.81
N ALA A 401 -10.66 -8.77 11.03
CA ALA A 401 -12.02 -8.63 11.53
C ALA A 401 -12.55 -9.93 12.14
N PHE A 402 -12.18 -11.08 11.58
CA PHE A 402 -12.58 -12.39 12.07
C PHE A 402 -11.85 -12.78 13.37
N ASP A 403 -10.54 -12.55 13.46
CA ASP A 403 -9.76 -12.82 14.68
C ASP A 403 -10.27 -11.96 15.84
N GLY A 404 -10.48 -10.66 15.63
CA GLY A 404 -11.02 -9.67 16.56
C GLY A 404 -10.55 -9.89 18.00
N ARG A 405 -9.79 -8.94 18.58
CA ARG A 405 -9.22 -9.13 19.92
C ARG A 405 -9.71 -8.05 20.88
N PRO A 406 -10.89 -8.23 21.51
CA PRO A 406 -11.40 -7.27 22.49
C PRO A 406 -10.45 -7.16 23.68
N GLY A 407 -10.29 -5.94 24.20
CA GLY A 407 -9.47 -5.67 25.39
C GLY A 407 -7.99 -5.45 25.14
N LYS A 408 -7.52 -5.35 23.88
CA LYS A 408 -6.16 -4.89 23.58
C LYS A 408 -5.91 -3.49 24.11
N ASP A 409 -4.74 -3.27 24.68
CA ASP A 409 -4.30 -1.94 25.09
C ASP A 409 -3.63 -1.19 23.91
N TYR A 410 -4.45 -0.54 23.10
CA TYR A 410 -3.98 0.32 22.01
C TYR A 410 -3.23 1.59 22.48
N LYS A 411 -3.10 1.80 23.78
CA LYS A 411 -2.26 2.88 24.32
C LYS A 411 -0.77 2.51 24.29
N LYS A 412 -0.46 1.22 24.25
CA LYS A 412 0.90 0.73 24.09
C LYS A 412 1.18 0.45 22.61
N ARG A 413 1.86 1.36 21.95
CA ARG A 413 2.15 1.34 20.50
C ARG A 413 2.75 0.02 19.97
N HIS A 414 3.39 -0.80 20.79
CA HIS A 414 3.98 -2.09 20.39
C HIS A 414 2.98 -3.24 20.41
N GLU A 415 1.76 -3.00 20.84
CA GLU A 415 0.71 -4.03 20.89
C GLU A 415 -0.26 -3.92 19.70
N PHE A 416 0.00 -2.98 18.76
CA PHE A 416 -0.68 -2.97 17.47
C PHE A 416 -0.18 -4.11 16.62
N ASP A 417 -0.70 -5.27 16.84
CA ASP A 417 -0.36 -6.45 16.07
C ASP A 417 -0.83 -6.32 14.61
N LEU A 418 -0.27 -5.34 13.88
CA LEU A 418 -0.44 -5.29 12.46
C LEU A 418 0.55 -6.24 11.77
N ALA A 419 1.79 -6.36 12.26
CA ALA A 419 2.76 -7.26 11.65
C ALA A 419 3.76 -7.88 12.62
N VAL A 420 4.38 -7.09 13.48
CA VAL A 420 5.71 -7.39 14.04
C VAL A 420 5.68 -8.35 15.24
N SER A 421 4.55 -8.57 15.90
CA SER A 421 4.55 -9.29 17.17
C SER A 421 4.39 -10.82 17.06
N GLY A 422 4.20 -11.34 15.87
CA GLY A 422 3.87 -12.75 15.67
C GLY A 422 2.49 -13.18 16.21
N LYS A 423 1.78 -12.31 16.91
CA LYS A 423 0.48 -12.62 17.51
C LYS A 423 -0.66 -12.73 16.48
N VAL A 424 -0.47 -12.15 15.30
CA VAL A 424 -1.43 -12.14 14.18
C VAL A 424 -1.07 -13.15 13.08
N SER A 425 -0.25 -14.15 13.42
CA SER A 425 0.11 -15.24 12.53
C SER A 425 0.01 -16.57 13.26
N PRO A 426 -0.59 -17.62 12.68
CA PRO A 426 -0.61 -18.95 13.26
C PRO A 426 0.79 -19.58 13.33
N LYS A 427 1.80 -19.01 12.65
CA LYS A 427 3.21 -19.39 12.77
C LYS A 427 3.72 -19.26 14.21
N TYR A 428 3.26 -18.24 14.95
CA TYR A 428 3.75 -17.91 16.29
C TYR A 428 2.64 -17.93 17.35
N ASN A 429 1.37 -17.88 16.94
CA ASN A 429 0.21 -17.85 17.81
C ASN A 429 -0.84 -18.87 17.35
N GLN A 430 -0.91 -20.00 18.05
CA GLN A 430 -1.84 -21.09 17.73
C GLN A 430 -3.32 -20.70 17.93
N ASP A 431 -3.61 -19.66 18.70
CA ASP A 431 -4.97 -19.16 18.97
C ASP A 431 -5.44 -18.17 17.90
N TYR A 432 -4.58 -17.82 16.91
CA TYR A 432 -4.99 -16.92 15.83
C TYR A 432 -6.02 -17.58 14.93
N ARG A 433 -7.14 -16.87 14.70
CA ARG A 433 -8.27 -17.34 13.87
C ARG A 433 -7.97 -17.09 12.38
N TRP A 434 -7.27 -18.01 11.75
CA TRP A 434 -6.78 -17.93 10.36
C TRP A 434 -7.80 -18.44 9.31
N GLN A 435 -8.87 -19.12 9.74
CA GLN A 435 -9.88 -19.74 8.88
C GLN A 435 -10.65 -18.69 8.08
N LYS A 436 -11.47 -19.16 7.13
CA LYS A 436 -12.36 -18.29 6.35
C LYS A 436 -13.24 -17.42 7.26
N PRO A 437 -13.24 -16.09 7.06
CA PRO A 437 -14.06 -15.17 7.83
C PRO A 437 -15.56 -15.44 7.70
N ASP A 438 -16.30 -15.20 8.79
CA ASP A 438 -17.76 -15.29 8.83
C ASP A 438 -18.43 -14.03 8.27
N GLU A 439 -19.77 -14.08 8.15
CA GLU A 439 -20.57 -12.96 7.65
C GLU A 439 -20.42 -11.69 8.49
N ARG A 440 -20.28 -11.85 9.81
CA ARG A 440 -20.06 -10.72 10.72
C ARG A 440 -18.74 -9.99 10.40
N ALA A 441 -17.68 -10.73 10.17
CA ALA A 441 -16.39 -10.16 9.79
C ALA A 441 -16.48 -9.38 8.47
N TRP A 442 -17.20 -9.91 7.48
CA TRP A 442 -17.40 -9.21 6.21
C TRP A 442 -18.28 -7.95 6.32
N LYS A 443 -19.25 -7.91 7.24
CA LYS A 443 -19.97 -6.66 7.56
C LYS A 443 -19.01 -5.59 8.09
N LEU A 444 -18.11 -5.96 9.00
CA LEU A 444 -17.11 -5.05 9.54
C LEU A 444 -16.11 -4.56 8.48
N VAL A 445 -15.70 -5.44 7.55
CA VAL A 445 -14.86 -5.06 6.41
C VAL A 445 -15.56 -4.03 5.52
N ARG A 446 -16.86 -4.22 5.22
CA ARG A 446 -17.64 -3.24 4.45
C ARG A 446 -17.75 -1.90 5.17
N MET A 447 -17.94 -1.89 6.49
CA MET A 447 -17.90 -0.65 7.28
C MET A 447 -16.53 0.05 7.20
N ALA A 448 -15.45 -0.72 7.37
CA ALA A 448 -14.08 -0.18 7.31
C ALA A 448 -13.76 0.38 5.92
N ALA A 449 -14.13 -0.34 4.86
CA ALA A 449 -13.96 0.12 3.48
C ALA A 449 -14.82 1.38 3.18
N LEU A 450 -16.06 1.46 3.68
CA LEU A 450 -16.85 2.68 3.54
C LEU A 450 -16.20 3.86 4.25
N LEU A 451 -15.67 3.66 5.46
CA LEU A 451 -14.90 4.69 6.16
C LEU A 451 -13.67 5.10 5.37
N GLN A 452 -12.93 4.15 4.80
CA GLN A 452 -11.75 4.38 3.95
C GLN A 452 -12.11 5.25 2.74
N MET A 453 -13.26 5.00 2.09
CA MET A 453 -13.71 5.77 0.92
C MET A 453 -14.22 7.18 1.27
N THR A 454 -14.61 7.43 2.51
CA THR A 454 -15.28 8.68 2.90
C THR A 454 -14.46 9.58 3.83
N TYR A 455 -13.42 9.04 4.47
CA TYR A 455 -12.53 9.81 5.35
C TYR A 455 -11.51 10.65 4.56
N VAL A 456 -10.76 11.51 5.26
CA VAL A 456 -9.67 12.34 4.71
C VAL A 456 -8.47 11.46 4.37
N GLY A 457 -7.86 11.67 3.22
CA GLY A 457 -6.78 10.86 2.65
C GLY A 457 -7.26 10.02 1.48
N THR A 458 -6.38 9.26 0.88
CA THR A 458 -6.64 8.42 -0.30
C THR A 458 -6.84 6.96 0.08
N PRO A 459 -7.91 6.30 -0.36
CA PRO A 459 -8.12 4.88 -0.07
C PRO A 459 -7.07 4.01 -0.76
N PHE A 460 -6.65 2.97 -0.06
CA PHE A 460 -5.63 2.04 -0.52
C PHE A 460 -6.12 0.59 -0.32
N ILE A 461 -6.28 -0.13 -1.41
CA ILE A 461 -6.81 -1.49 -1.45
C ILE A 461 -5.67 -2.45 -1.76
N TYR A 462 -5.45 -3.45 -0.91
CA TYR A 462 -4.54 -4.54 -1.17
C TYR A 462 -5.21 -5.59 -2.06
N TYR A 463 -4.52 -6.10 -3.10
CA TYR A 463 -5.10 -7.01 -4.09
C TYR A 463 -5.91 -8.13 -3.45
N GLY A 464 -7.10 -8.37 -4.00
CA GLY A 464 -8.01 -9.43 -3.56
C GLY A 464 -8.81 -9.12 -2.28
N GLY A 465 -8.62 -7.95 -1.65
CA GLY A 465 -9.49 -7.49 -0.57
C GLY A 465 -10.94 -7.37 -1.05
N GLU A 466 -11.14 -6.86 -2.27
CA GLU A 466 -12.43 -6.76 -2.94
C GLU A 466 -13.00 -8.10 -3.42
N ALA A 467 -12.15 -9.10 -3.61
CA ALA A 467 -12.53 -10.45 -4.03
C ALA A 467 -12.86 -11.40 -2.86
N GLY A 468 -12.77 -10.91 -1.61
CA GLY A 468 -13.05 -11.70 -0.43
C GLY A 468 -11.91 -12.63 0.00
N MET A 469 -10.68 -12.31 -0.37
CA MET A 469 -9.51 -13.07 0.09
C MET A 469 -9.26 -12.87 1.57
N TRP A 470 -8.77 -13.92 2.22
CA TRP A 470 -8.37 -13.92 3.62
C TRP A 470 -6.98 -14.53 3.80
N GLY A 471 -6.32 -14.22 4.90
CA GLY A 471 -5.00 -14.70 5.27
C GLY A 471 -4.52 -13.98 6.52
N ALA A 472 -3.80 -14.68 7.38
CA ALA A 472 -3.09 -14.12 8.51
C ALA A 472 -1.94 -13.20 8.02
N ASN A 473 -1.08 -12.78 8.93
CA ASN A 473 0.12 -12.02 8.56
C ASN A 473 1.04 -12.79 7.59
N ASP A 474 2.02 -12.12 7.03
CA ASP A 474 3.04 -12.74 6.16
C ASP A 474 3.51 -14.11 6.69
N PRO A 475 3.51 -15.15 5.85
CA PRO A 475 3.25 -15.18 4.40
C PRO A 475 1.78 -15.41 4.00
N ASP A 476 0.87 -15.62 4.93
CA ASP A 476 -0.51 -16.07 4.66
C ASP A 476 -1.37 -14.99 3.99
N CYS A 477 -1.03 -13.71 4.15
CA CYS A 477 -1.67 -12.60 3.41
C CYS A 477 -1.30 -12.57 1.92
N ARG A 478 -0.23 -13.30 1.51
CA ARG A 478 0.34 -13.29 0.15
C ARG A 478 -0.11 -14.48 -0.70
N LYS A 479 -1.32 -15.01 -0.46
CA LYS A 479 -1.94 -16.04 -1.31
C LYS A 479 -2.10 -15.52 -2.75
N PRO A 480 -2.07 -16.41 -3.79
CA PRO A 480 -2.42 -16.02 -5.15
C PRO A 480 -3.81 -15.40 -5.23
N MET A 481 -3.96 -14.38 -6.08
CA MET A 481 -5.24 -13.67 -6.30
C MET A 481 -6.33 -14.64 -6.70
N VAL A 482 -7.50 -14.47 -6.10
CA VAL A 482 -8.70 -15.24 -6.45
C VAL A 482 -9.44 -14.51 -7.58
N TRP A 483 -9.44 -15.11 -8.77
CA TRP A 483 -10.09 -14.58 -9.98
C TRP A 483 -11.42 -15.28 -10.24
N ASP A 484 -12.37 -14.58 -10.85
CA ASP A 484 -13.71 -15.10 -11.17
C ASP A 484 -13.73 -16.06 -12.38
N ASP A 485 -12.66 -16.04 -13.20
CA ASP A 485 -12.47 -16.92 -14.33
C ASP A 485 -11.74 -18.25 -14.00
N LEU A 486 -11.44 -18.49 -12.71
CA LEU A 486 -10.77 -19.70 -12.23
C LEU A 486 -11.62 -20.46 -11.21
N SER A 487 -11.37 -21.78 -11.12
CA SER A 487 -11.95 -22.65 -10.11
C SER A 487 -10.88 -23.12 -9.13
N TYR A 488 -11.14 -23.01 -7.86
CA TYR A 488 -10.16 -23.23 -6.79
C TYR A 488 -10.44 -24.50 -6.00
N ASP A 489 -9.38 -25.18 -5.57
CA ASP A 489 -9.49 -26.19 -4.55
C ASP A 489 -9.93 -25.54 -3.23
N PRO A 490 -10.87 -26.15 -2.49
CA PRO A 490 -11.19 -25.67 -1.16
C PRO A 490 -10.01 -25.91 -0.21
N GLU A 491 -9.82 -25.03 0.78
CA GLU A 491 -8.81 -25.24 1.81
C GLU A 491 -9.25 -26.34 2.78
N PHE A 492 -8.56 -27.47 2.75
CA PHE A 492 -8.74 -28.60 3.66
C PHE A 492 -7.63 -28.71 4.69
N MET A 493 -6.50 -28.04 4.46
CA MET A 493 -5.32 -28.10 5.31
C MET A 493 -5.19 -26.84 6.14
N GLY A 494 -4.65 -26.97 7.33
CA GLY A 494 -4.26 -25.83 8.16
C GLY A 494 -2.74 -25.73 8.27
N PRO A 495 -2.24 -24.61 8.84
CA PRO A 495 -0.81 -24.27 8.87
C PRO A 495 0.07 -25.31 9.60
N ASN A 496 -0.49 -26.07 10.53
CA ASN A 496 0.21 -27.12 11.28
C ASN A 496 -0.04 -28.54 10.71
N GLY A 497 -0.50 -28.64 9.45
CA GLY A 497 -0.80 -29.89 8.78
C GLY A 497 -2.11 -30.57 9.24
N GLN A 498 -2.88 -29.92 10.12
CA GLN A 498 -4.20 -30.43 10.54
C GLN A 498 -5.21 -30.34 9.39
N ARG A 499 -6.08 -31.36 9.29
CA ARG A 499 -7.22 -31.27 8.38
C ARG A 499 -8.32 -30.40 9.02
N VAL A 500 -8.89 -29.51 8.19
CA VAL A 500 -10.04 -28.67 8.55
C VAL A 500 -11.22 -29.00 7.66
N GLY A 501 -12.42 -28.56 8.01
CA GLY A 501 -13.59 -28.66 7.12
C GLY A 501 -13.34 -27.82 5.87
N PRO A 502 -13.96 -28.14 4.70
CA PRO A 502 -13.68 -27.41 3.48
C PRO A 502 -14.05 -25.94 3.65
N HIS A 503 -13.07 -25.07 3.45
CA HIS A 503 -13.27 -23.65 3.28
C HIS A 503 -13.29 -23.37 1.78
N GLU A 504 -14.47 -23.14 1.21
CA GLU A 504 -14.63 -22.82 -0.21
C GLU A 504 -13.86 -21.53 -0.55
N VAL A 505 -12.98 -21.61 -1.55
CA VAL A 505 -12.24 -20.48 -2.11
C VAL A 505 -12.89 -20.09 -3.42
N LYS A 506 -13.42 -18.87 -3.50
CA LYS A 506 -14.03 -18.33 -4.71
C LYS A 506 -14.06 -16.81 -4.67
N PHE A 507 -14.13 -16.21 -5.83
CA PHE A 507 -14.35 -14.77 -5.99
C PHE A 507 -15.70 -14.34 -5.39
N ASP A 508 -15.68 -13.36 -4.50
CA ASP A 508 -16.91 -12.83 -3.89
C ASP A 508 -17.48 -11.68 -4.73
N GLN A 509 -18.40 -12.03 -5.64
CA GLN A 509 -19.08 -11.06 -6.52
C GLN A 509 -19.81 -9.96 -5.74
N SER A 510 -20.37 -10.28 -4.57
CA SER A 510 -21.10 -9.32 -3.74
C SER A 510 -20.18 -8.29 -3.12
N LEU A 511 -19.03 -8.74 -2.60
CA LEU A 511 -18.04 -7.86 -2.03
C LEU A 511 -17.38 -7.00 -3.11
N HIS A 512 -17.06 -7.57 -4.27
CA HIS A 512 -16.54 -6.84 -5.42
C HIS A 512 -17.51 -5.73 -5.88
N ALA A 513 -18.82 -6.07 -6.01
CA ALA A 513 -19.84 -5.08 -6.36
C ALA A 513 -19.94 -3.95 -5.32
N PHE A 514 -19.80 -4.29 -4.02
CA PHE A 514 -19.75 -3.31 -2.95
C PHE A 514 -18.56 -2.36 -3.11
N PHE A 515 -17.34 -2.88 -3.31
CA PHE A 515 -16.13 -2.04 -3.48
C PHE A 515 -16.27 -1.14 -4.70
N ARG A 516 -16.73 -1.66 -5.83
CA ARG A 516 -16.98 -0.87 -7.05
C ARG A 516 -17.96 0.27 -6.80
N ALA A 517 -19.06 0.01 -6.08
CA ALA A 517 -20.05 1.02 -5.75
C ALA A 517 -19.50 2.08 -4.76
N ALA A 518 -18.73 1.66 -3.76
CA ALA A 518 -18.10 2.56 -2.79
C ALA A 518 -17.01 3.45 -3.42
N ILE A 519 -16.21 2.91 -4.34
CA ILE A 519 -15.24 3.68 -5.13
C ILE A 519 -15.97 4.67 -6.03
N SER A 520 -17.03 4.24 -6.71
CA SER A 520 -17.86 5.12 -7.54
C SER A 520 -18.48 6.25 -6.72
N LEU A 521 -18.96 5.97 -5.52
CA LEU A 521 -19.47 6.98 -4.58
C LEU A 521 -18.40 8.03 -4.28
N ARG A 522 -17.17 7.63 -3.92
CA ARG A 522 -16.06 8.54 -3.66
C ARG A 522 -15.74 9.42 -4.87
N ARG A 523 -15.53 8.80 -6.03
CA ARG A 523 -15.13 9.51 -7.26
C ARG A 523 -16.17 10.50 -7.76
N ASN A 524 -17.46 10.22 -7.50
CA ASN A 524 -18.57 11.09 -7.92
C ASN A 524 -19.02 12.10 -6.84
N THR A 525 -18.36 12.12 -5.67
CA THR A 525 -18.67 13.04 -4.57
C THR A 525 -17.42 13.87 -4.23
N PRO A 526 -17.24 15.06 -4.84
CA PRO A 526 -16.04 15.89 -4.64
C PRO A 526 -15.68 16.13 -3.17
N ALA A 527 -16.68 16.25 -2.30
CA ALA A 527 -16.48 16.40 -0.86
C ALA A 527 -15.63 15.30 -0.22
N PHE A 528 -15.55 14.09 -0.80
CA PHE A 528 -14.72 13.01 -0.27
C PHE A 528 -13.25 13.11 -0.69
N ASN A 529 -12.92 13.85 -1.73
CA ASN A 529 -11.54 14.06 -2.18
C ASN A 529 -10.87 15.16 -1.31
N ALA A 530 -11.15 16.43 -1.56
CA ALA A 530 -10.51 17.56 -0.91
C ALA A 530 -11.40 18.31 0.11
N GLY A 531 -12.61 17.81 0.39
CA GLY A 531 -13.58 18.52 1.21
C GLY A 531 -13.22 18.63 2.69
N ALA A 532 -13.71 19.68 3.33
CA ALA A 532 -13.62 19.87 4.77
C ALA A 532 -14.25 18.69 5.54
N PHE A 533 -13.77 18.47 6.75
CA PHE A 533 -14.20 17.37 7.63
C PHE A 533 -14.69 17.91 8.98
N ARG A 534 -15.83 17.39 9.47
CA ARG A 534 -16.36 17.74 10.79
C ARG A 534 -17.11 16.57 11.43
N TRP A 535 -16.81 16.23 12.67
CA TRP A 535 -17.64 15.32 13.45
C TRP A 535 -18.99 15.96 13.76
N LEU A 536 -20.08 15.19 13.61
CA LEU A 536 -21.45 15.61 13.92
C LEU A 536 -22.01 14.91 15.17
N ALA A 537 -21.62 13.68 15.41
CA ALA A 537 -21.99 12.91 16.60
C ALA A 537 -20.93 11.87 16.93
N VAL A 538 -20.68 11.66 18.21
CA VAL A 538 -19.82 10.59 18.75
C VAL A 538 -20.45 10.09 20.03
N ASP A 539 -20.93 8.83 20.05
CA ASP A 539 -21.61 8.25 21.22
C ASP A 539 -20.95 6.92 21.61
N ASP A 540 -20.28 6.95 22.75
CA ASP A 540 -19.59 5.79 23.30
C ASP A 540 -20.53 4.70 23.81
N ASN A 541 -21.73 5.05 24.26
CA ASN A 541 -22.70 4.11 24.80
C ASN A 541 -23.44 3.37 23.69
N ALA A 542 -23.86 4.12 22.66
CA ALA A 542 -24.50 3.56 21.47
C ALA A 542 -23.49 2.91 20.51
N ASN A 543 -22.19 3.17 20.68
CA ASN A 543 -21.12 2.79 19.77
C ASN A 543 -21.39 3.26 18.32
N THR A 544 -21.75 4.55 18.21
CA THR A 544 -22.08 5.19 16.94
C THR A 544 -21.26 6.45 16.72
N LEU A 545 -21.06 6.84 15.47
CA LEU A 545 -20.48 8.12 15.11
C LEU A 545 -21.06 8.64 13.80
N ALA A 546 -20.98 9.96 13.61
CA ALA A 546 -21.33 10.61 12.35
C ALA A 546 -20.39 11.77 12.06
N PHE A 547 -20.11 12.01 10.78
CA PHE A 547 -19.33 13.15 10.32
C PHE A 547 -19.89 13.72 9.02
N GLU A 548 -19.52 14.96 8.75
CA GLU A 548 -19.78 15.67 7.49
C GLU A 548 -18.49 15.81 6.69
N ARG A 549 -18.62 15.65 5.37
CA ARG A 549 -17.66 16.13 4.37
C ARG A 549 -18.33 17.20 3.52
N SER A 550 -17.59 18.28 3.19
CA SER A 550 -18.17 19.36 2.38
C SER A 550 -17.11 20.06 1.53
N GLU A 551 -17.46 20.30 0.24
CA GLU A 551 -16.65 21.03 -0.72
C GLU A 551 -17.56 21.83 -1.65
N GLY A 552 -17.55 23.15 -1.53
CA GLY A 552 -18.45 24.01 -2.29
C GLY A 552 -19.93 23.61 -2.06
N LYS A 553 -20.60 23.13 -3.11
CA LYS A 553 -21.98 22.62 -3.04
C LYS A 553 -22.07 21.12 -2.75
N SER A 554 -20.96 20.40 -2.88
CA SER A 554 -20.92 18.96 -2.58
C SER A 554 -20.89 18.74 -1.07
N ARG A 555 -21.84 17.99 -0.55
CA ARG A 555 -21.94 17.68 0.89
C ARG A 555 -22.34 16.24 1.08
N ALA A 556 -21.85 15.65 2.17
CA ALA A 556 -22.21 14.29 2.57
C ALA A 556 -22.24 14.18 4.10
N ILE A 557 -23.25 13.49 4.63
CA ILE A 557 -23.25 13.01 6.01
C ILE A 557 -22.99 11.50 5.97
N VAL A 558 -22.03 11.04 6.77
CA VAL A 558 -21.68 9.64 6.91
C VAL A 558 -21.97 9.21 8.35
N VAL A 559 -22.69 8.13 8.53
CA VAL A 559 -23.13 7.63 9.85
C VAL A 559 -22.72 6.17 9.99
N PHE A 560 -22.18 5.80 11.16
CA PHE A 560 -21.81 4.42 11.49
C PHE A 560 -22.49 3.97 12.78
N ASN A 561 -23.03 2.75 12.74
CA ASN A 561 -23.46 2.00 13.91
C ASN A 561 -22.60 0.74 14.06
N ARG A 562 -21.65 0.74 15.02
CA ARG A 562 -20.80 -0.42 15.33
C ARG A 562 -21.45 -1.37 16.35
N ASN A 563 -22.62 -1.01 16.87
CA ASN A 563 -23.35 -1.84 17.84
C ASN A 563 -23.98 -3.08 17.14
N GLU A 564 -24.21 -4.14 17.91
CA GLU A 564 -24.88 -5.37 17.46
C GLU A 564 -26.41 -5.26 17.45
N SER A 565 -26.95 -4.07 17.77
CA SER A 565 -28.39 -3.76 17.78
C SER A 565 -28.68 -2.47 17.01
N ASN A 566 -29.94 -2.29 16.61
CA ASN A 566 -30.40 -1.04 16.02
C ASN A 566 -30.12 0.14 16.95
N GLN A 567 -29.66 1.25 16.39
CA GLN A 567 -29.41 2.50 17.12
C GLN A 567 -30.08 3.68 16.43
N THR A 568 -30.65 4.59 17.21
CA THR A 568 -31.09 5.90 16.73
C THR A 568 -29.93 6.89 16.90
N VAL A 569 -29.35 7.33 15.79
CA VAL A 569 -28.30 8.35 15.82
C VAL A 569 -28.94 9.73 15.69
N ARG A 570 -28.61 10.62 16.65
CA ARG A 570 -29.02 12.02 16.67
C ARG A 570 -27.83 12.91 16.40
N LEU A 571 -27.98 13.88 15.51
CA LEU A 571 -26.92 14.82 15.16
C LEU A 571 -27.51 16.22 14.94
N GLU A 572 -26.69 17.23 15.24
CA GLU A 572 -27.02 18.61 14.92
C GLU A 572 -27.14 18.77 13.39
N ALA A 573 -28.24 19.39 12.93
CA ALA A 573 -28.41 19.62 11.50
C ALA A 573 -27.42 20.66 10.98
N PRO A 574 -26.55 20.30 10.02
CA PRO A 574 -25.67 21.29 9.41
C PRO A 574 -26.47 22.38 8.68
N GLU A 575 -25.93 23.60 8.62
CA GLU A 575 -26.54 24.69 7.87
C GLU A 575 -26.73 24.32 6.39
N GLY A 576 -27.90 24.60 5.84
CA GLY A 576 -28.23 24.29 4.45
C GLY A 576 -28.59 22.83 4.17
N TRP A 577 -28.71 21.98 5.20
CA TRP A 577 -29.22 20.62 5.02
C TRP A 577 -30.73 20.61 4.76
N PRO A 578 -31.27 19.77 3.83
CA PRO A 578 -32.69 19.76 3.49
C PRO A 578 -33.63 19.55 4.68
N GLU A 579 -34.81 20.20 4.62
CA GLU A 579 -35.90 19.94 5.57
C GLU A 579 -36.60 18.60 5.30
N ALA A 580 -36.61 18.17 4.04
CA ALA A 580 -37.20 16.89 3.64
C ALA A 580 -36.35 15.71 4.13
N ALA A 581 -36.98 14.55 4.31
CA ALA A 581 -36.27 13.31 4.60
C ALA A 581 -35.34 12.92 3.44
N VAL A 582 -34.09 12.59 3.77
CA VAL A 582 -33.03 12.20 2.81
C VAL A 582 -32.80 10.69 2.92
N PRO A 583 -33.13 9.89 1.90
CA PRO A 583 -32.76 8.46 1.90
C PRO A 583 -31.24 8.32 1.78
N ALA A 584 -30.69 7.25 2.33
CA ALA A 584 -29.27 6.94 2.16
C ALA A 584 -28.95 6.69 0.68
N SER A 585 -27.92 7.35 0.19
CA SER A 585 -27.35 7.16 -1.15
C SER A 585 -26.51 5.90 -1.23
N PHE A 586 -26.01 5.45 -0.07
CA PHE A 586 -25.22 4.23 0.06
C PHE A 586 -25.38 3.63 1.46
N VAL A 587 -25.47 2.30 1.55
CA VAL A 587 -25.52 1.56 2.82
C VAL A 587 -24.61 0.34 2.72
N SER A 588 -23.73 0.13 3.71
CA SER A 588 -22.66 -0.86 3.65
C SER A 588 -23.13 -2.32 3.62
N ASP A 589 -24.32 -2.62 4.12
CA ASP A 589 -24.93 -3.96 4.10
C ASP A 589 -26.01 -4.12 3.01
N GLY A 590 -26.20 -3.11 2.14
CA GLY A 590 -27.22 -3.10 1.09
C GLY A 590 -28.64 -2.82 1.58
N GLY A 591 -28.83 -2.50 2.88
CA GLY A 591 -30.10 -2.13 3.47
C GLY A 591 -30.54 -0.71 3.09
N ALA A 592 -31.52 -0.17 3.83
CA ALA A 592 -32.02 1.19 3.66
C ALA A 592 -31.95 1.95 4.99
N ALA A 593 -31.58 3.24 4.91
CA ALA A 593 -31.65 4.16 6.02
C ALA A 593 -32.21 5.51 5.52
N VAL A 594 -32.89 6.24 6.39
CA VAL A 594 -33.48 7.54 6.05
C VAL A 594 -33.14 8.55 7.14
N LEU A 595 -32.47 9.62 6.75
CA LEU A 595 -32.18 10.74 7.62
C LEU A 595 -33.38 11.70 7.64
N ARG A 596 -33.91 12.00 8.80
CA ARG A 596 -35.10 12.84 8.99
C ARG A 596 -34.80 14.00 9.89
N ARG A 597 -35.31 15.18 9.55
CA ARG A 597 -35.25 16.35 10.42
C ARG A 597 -36.44 16.35 11.38
N ILE A 598 -36.18 16.47 12.68
CA ILE A 598 -37.19 16.59 13.74
C ILE A 598 -36.75 17.73 14.66
N GLY A 599 -37.47 18.85 14.58
CA GLY A 599 -37.03 20.09 15.25
C GLY A 599 -35.74 20.63 14.66
N GLY A 600 -34.73 20.88 15.48
CA GLY A 600 -33.40 21.34 15.08
C GLY A 600 -32.39 20.22 14.81
N GLU A 601 -32.77 18.96 14.98
CA GLU A 601 -31.89 17.80 14.90
C GLU A 601 -32.18 16.95 13.66
N LEU A 602 -31.17 16.21 13.20
CA LEU A 602 -31.31 15.12 12.25
C LEU A 602 -31.26 13.78 12.99
N LEU A 603 -32.17 12.87 12.61
CA LEU A 603 -32.28 11.54 13.18
C LEU A 603 -32.21 10.48 12.09
N VAL A 604 -31.51 9.38 12.38
CA VAL A 604 -31.48 8.20 11.53
C VAL A 604 -31.50 6.93 12.37
N GLU A 605 -32.36 5.97 11.95
CA GLU A 605 -32.35 4.62 12.49
C GLU A 605 -31.33 3.80 11.70
N MET A 606 -30.29 3.33 12.40
CA MET A 606 -29.18 2.57 11.82
C MET A 606 -29.26 1.11 12.23
N PRO A 607 -29.29 0.18 11.26
CA PRO A 607 -29.16 -1.25 11.54
C PRO A 607 -27.84 -1.61 12.26
N PRO A 608 -27.73 -2.81 12.85
CA PRO A 608 -26.49 -3.28 13.47
C PRO A 608 -25.35 -3.36 12.45
N LEU A 609 -24.12 -3.07 12.88
CA LEU A 609 -22.90 -3.23 12.08
C LEU A 609 -23.01 -2.61 10.68
N THR A 610 -23.51 -1.38 10.61
CA THR A 610 -23.82 -0.70 9.33
C THR A 610 -23.23 0.71 9.28
N GLY A 611 -22.74 1.09 8.10
CA GLY A 611 -22.43 2.45 7.72
C GLY A 611 -23.34 2.95 6.61
N ALA A 612 -23.72 4.22 6.64
CA ALA A 612 -24.59 4.84 5.61
C ALA A 612 -24.08 6.22 5.22
N VAL A 613 -24.29 6.58 3.94
CA VAL A 613 -23.97 7.89 3.38
C VAL A 613 -25.25 8.57 2.87
N PHE A 614 -25.42 9.82 3.24
CA PHE A 614 -26.52 10.67 2.81
C PHE A 614 -25.97 11.83 2.01
N LEU A 615 -26.48 12.03 0.80
CA LEU A 615 -26.22 13.17 -0.07
C LEU A 615 -27.49 14.01 -0.14
N PRO A 616 -27.44 15.35 0.07
CA PRO A 616 -28.61 16.20 0.12
C PRO A 616 -29.29 16.38 -1.23
#